data_44a3dc0c0a042936dd89639591f9366a
#
_entry.id   44a3dc0c0a042936dd89639591f9366a
#
_cell.length_a   1.000
_cell.length_b   1.000
_cell.length_c   1.000
_cell.angle_alpha   90.00
_cell.angle_beta   90.00
_cell.angle_gamma   90.00
#
_symmetry.space_group_name_H-M   'P 1'
#
loop_
_entity.id
_entity.type
_entity.pdbx_description
1 polymer ?
#
loop_
_entity_poly.entity_id
_entity_poly.type
_entity_poly.pdbx_seq_one_letter_code
_entity_poly.pdbx_strand_id
1 'polypeptide(L)'
;SFEDFYARIERSSSPAEVYEVLRSAHGFGNFLAYQVLVDLLYPLKVYGNVPLLPYSHNDWASPGPGALRGIKMLLQENMDVEPLEVMCWLHRHQREEFQRLDLDFPFLADENDRVQDISLANIQNCLCEFHKYIKISEGTGRGRRKFTASKPVLFAVR
;
A
#
# COMPACT_ATOMS: atom_id res chain seq x y z
N SER A 1 -15.58 -23.44 9.70
CA SER A 1 -15.40 -22.92 11.09
C SER A 1 -14.33 -21.83 11.12
N PHE A 2 -14.23 -21.09 12.22
CA PHE A 2 -13.16 -20.11 12.44
C PHE A 2 -11.78 -20.80 12.48
N GLU A 3 -11.70 -21.96 13.11
CA GLU A 3 -10.48 -22.76 13.18
C GLU A 3 -9.99 -23.21 11.80
N ASP A 4 -10.88 -23.62 10.91
CA ASP A 4 -10.52 -23.95 9.52
C ASP A 4 -10.01 -22.72 8.74
N PHE A 5 -10.64 -21.57 8.94
CA PHE A 5 -10.20 -20.34 8.31
C PHE A 5 -8.80 -19.93 8.77
N TYR A 6 -8.53 -20.00 10.08
CA TYR A 6 -7.22 -19.70 10.65
C TYR A 6 -6.15 -20.70 10.17
N ALA A 7 -6.46 -21.99 10.18
CA ALA A 7 -5.54 -23.03 9.69
C ALA A 7 -5.20 -22.86 8.19
N ARG A 8 -6.11 -22.31 7.38
CA ARG A 8 -5.82 -21.98 5.98
C ARG A 8 -4.84 -20.83 5.86
N ILE A 9 -4.96 -19.79 6.69
CA ILE A 9 -4.00 -18.67 6.75
C ILE A 9 -2.61 -19.20 7.14
N GLU A 10 -2.52 -20.03 8.18
CA GLU A 10 -1.25 -20.61 8.64
C GLU A 10 -0.54 -21.50 7.59
N ARG A 11 -1.32 -22.18 6.76
CA ARG A 11 -0.78 -23.02 5.68
C ARG A 11 -0.44 -22.25 4.40
N SER A 12 -0.82 -20.99 4.32
CA SER A 12 -0.52 -20.17 3.15
C SER A 12 1.00 -19.99 3.00
N SER A 13 1.49 -20.16 1.79
CA SER A 13 2.91 -20.06 1.45
C SER A 13 3.30 -18.70 0.87
N SER A 14 2.33 -17.79 0.71
CA SER A 14 2.54 -16.45 0.16
C SER A 14 1.48 -15.46 0.64
N PRO A 15 1.77 -14.14 0.61
CA PRO A 15 0.77 -13.11 0.89
C PRO A 15 -0.43 -13.18 -0.05
N ALA A 16 -0.23 -13.58 -1.30
CA ALA A 16 -1.31 -13.74 -2.28
C ALA A 16 -2.30 -14.84 -1.85
N GLU A 17 -1.81 -15.97 -1.34
CA GLU A 17 -2.65 -17.02 -0.81
C GLU A 17 -3.42 -16.58 0.44
N VAL A 18 -2.77 -15.88 1.38
CA VAL A 18 -3.44 -15.30 2.54
C VAL A 18 -4.57 -14.36 2.10
N TYR A 19 -4.30 -13.52 1.10
CA TYR A 19 -5.30 -12.63 0.53
C TYR A 19 -6.52 -13.39 -0.02
N GLU A 20 -6.32 -14.50 -0.75
CA GLU A 20 -7.42 -15.33 -1.26
C GLU A 20 -8.22 -15.98 -0.12
N VAL A 21 -7.55 -16.42 0.95
CA VAL A 21 -8.25 -16.91 2.15
C VAL A 21 -9.10 -15.80 2.76
N LEU A 22 -8.55 -14.60 2.96
CA LEU A 22 -9.29 -13.45 3.50
C LEU A 22 -10.49 -13.08 2.61
N ARG A 23 -10.33 -13.08 1.29
CA ARG A 23 -11.43 -12.84 0.35
C ARG A 23 -12.56 -13.85 0.44
N SER A 24 -12.28 -15.07 0.84
CA SER A 24 -13.29 -16.12 1.00
C SER A 24 -14.22 -15.90 2.21
N ALA A 25 -13.85 -14.99 3.12
CA ALA A 25 -14.69 -14.67 4.27
C ALA A 25 -15.92 -13.84 3.86
N HIS A 26 -17.05 -14.16 4.46
CA HIS A 26 -18.30 -13.42 4.20
C HIS A 26 -18.14 -11.92 4.52
N GLY A 27 -18.52 -11.07 3.58
CA GLY A 27 -18.40 -9.61 3.71
C GLY A 27 -17.02 -9.03 3.36
N PHE A 28 -16.02 -9.87 3.07
CA PHE A 28 -14.70 -9.42 2.62
C PHE A 28 -14.66 -9.27 1.10
N GLY A 29 -14.76 -8.04 0.62
CA GLY A 29 -14.43 -7.72 -0.76
C GLY A 29 -12.92 -7.55 -0.96
N ASN A 30 -12.47 -7.43 -2.22
CA ASN A 30 -11.06 -7.28 -2.60
C ASN A 30 -10.33 -6.19 -1.80
N PHE A 31 -10.96 -5.04 -1.61
CA PHE A 31 -10.36 -3.93 -0.87
C PHE A 31 -10.13 -4.28 0.60
N LEU A 32 -11.16 -4.77 1.30
CA LEU A 32 -11.07 -5.06 2.73
C LEU A 32 -10.09 -6.20 2.99
N ALA A 33 -10.13 -7.27 2.20
CA ALA A 33 -9.18 -8.38 2.31
C ALA A 33 -7.74 -7.92 2.18
N TYR A 34 -7.46 -7.01 1.23
CA TYR A 34 -6.11 -6.47 1.06
C TYR A 34 -5.70 -5.55 2.23
N GLN A 35 -6.58 -4.69 2.73
CA GLN A 35 -6.26 -3.85 3.88
C GLN A 35 -5.95 -4.70 5.13
N VAL A 36 -6.75 -5.74 5.39
CA VAL A 36 -6.49 -6.66 6.51
C VAL A 36 -5.17 -7.41 6.32
N LEU A 37 -4.86 -7.87 5.10
CA LEU A 37 -3.55 -8.48 4.82
C LEU A 37 -2.42 -7.51 5.17
N VAL A 38 -2.49 -6.26 4.71
CA VAL A 38 -1.46 -5.25 5.00
C VAL A 38 -1.31 -5.02 6.50
N ASP A 39 -2.42 -4.94 7.25
CA ASP A 39 -2.39 -4.77 8.70
C ASP A 39 -1.72 -5.96 9.41
N LEU A 40 -1.92 -7.19 8.93
CA LEU A 40 -1.29 -8.40 9.49
C LEU A 40 0.23 -8.48 9.26
N LEU A 41 0.76 -7.68 8.32
CA LEU A 41 2.19 -7.56 8.04
C LEU A 41 2.90 -6.52 8.92
N TYR A 42 2.16 -5.68 9.66
CA TYR A 42 2.75 -4.74 10.60
C TYR A 42 3.12 -5.40 11.93
N PRO A 43 4.25 -5.02 12.54
CA PRO A 43 4.59 -5.47 13.87
C PRO A 43 3.60 -4.91 14.89
N LEU A 44 3.06 -5.79 15.73
CA LEU A 44 2.11 -5.41 16.77
C LEU A 44 2.78 -5.46 18.15
N LYS A 45 2.74 -4.34 18.88
CA LYS A 45 3.32 -4.22 20.23
C LYS A 45 2.79 -5.29 21.19
N VAL A 46 1.51 -5.64 21.09
CA VAL A 46 0.87 -6.67 21.93
C VAL A 46 1.43 -8.08 21.71
N TYR A 47 2.11 -8.32 20.58
CA TYR A 47 2.75 -9.59 20.23
C TYR A 47 4.29 -9.50 20.22
N GLY A 48 4.87 -8.61 21.01
CA GLY A 48 6.33 -8.50 21.10
C GLY A 48 6.97 -7.74 19.93
N ASN A 49 6.22 -6.87 19.27
CA ASN A 49 6.67 -6.06 18.13
C ASN A 49 7.07 -6.89 16.89
N VAL A 50 6.37 -8.03 16.69
CA VAL A 50 6.54 -8.86 15.49
C VAL A 50 5.26 -8.87 14.66
N PRO A 51 5.33 -9.00 13.32
CA PRO A 51 4.16 -9.17 12.49
C PRO A 51 3.50 -10.53 12.74
N LEU A 52 2.20 -10.62 12.47
CA LEU A 52 1.45 -11.88 12.59
C LEU A 52 1.74 -12.87 11.45
N LEU A 53 2.23 -12.37 10.33
CA LEU A 53 2.58 -13.17 9.16
C LEU A 53 4.09 -13.06 8.88
N PRO A 54 4.73 -14.13 8.39
CA PRO A 54 6.17 -14.16 8.11
C PRO A 54 6.54 -13.52 6.76
N TYR A 55 5.77 -12.55 6.31
CA TYR A 55 5.95 -11.86 5.04
C TYR A 55 6.20 -10.37 5.25
N SER A 56 6.73 -9.70 4.23
CA SER A 56 6.95 -8.26 4.23
C SER A 56 5.95 -7.52 3.33
N HIS A 57 5.85 -6.21 3.54
CA HIS A 57 5.07 -5.31 2.67
C HIS A 57 5.61 -5.20 1.24
N ASN A 58 6.75 -5.84 0.94
CA ASN A 58 7.41 -5.84 -0.35
C ASN A 58 7.25 -7.15 -1.12
N ASP A 59 6.71 -8.20 -0.48
CA ASP A 59 6.63 -9.52 -1.10
C ASP A 59 5.49 -9.61 -2.12
N TRP A 60 4.42 -8.86 -1.90
CA TRP A 60 3.28 -8.83 -2.81
C TRP A 60 2.33 -7.66 -2.52
N ALA A 61 1.64 -7.19 -3.58
CA ALA A 61 0.56 -6.22 -3.44
C ALA A 61 -0.57 -6.50 -4.43
N SER A 62 -1.81 -6.34 -3.99
CA SER A 62 -2.98 -6.44 -4.88
C SER A 62 -3.17 -5.15 -5.66
N PRO A 63 -3.12 -5.19 -7.01
CA PRO A 63 -3.44 -4.03 -7.83
C PRO A 63 -4.95 -3.76 -7.84
N GLY A 64 -5.48 -3.24 -6.73
CA GLY A 64 -6.89 -2.91 -6.60
C GLY A 64 -7.37 -1.87 -7.64
N PRO A 65 -8.69 -1.66 -7.77
CA PRO A 65 -9.27 -0.82 -8.84
C PRO A 65 -8.74 0.62 -8.89
N GLY A 66 -8.33 1.17 -7.73
CA GLY A 66 -7.72 2.50 -7.65
C GLY A 66 -6.33 2.53 -8.26
N ALA A 67 -5.48 1.58 -7.86
CA ALA A 67 -4.12 1.44 -8.39
C ALA A 67 -4.12 1.13 -9.88
N LEU A 68 -5.02 0.24 -10.34
CA LEU A 68 -5.18 -0.05 -11.78
C LEU A 68 -5.47 1.21 -12.60
N ARG A 69 -6.33 2.09 -12.11
CA ARG A 69 -6.60 3.37 -12.78
C ARG A 69 -5.39 4.30 -12.76
N GLY A 70 -4.62 4.32 -11.67
CA GLY A 70 -3.37 5.07 -11.60
C GLY A 70 -2.33 4.55 -12.59
N ILE A 71 -2.17 3.24 -12.68
CA ILE A 71 -1.27 2.58 -13.65
C ILE A 71 -1.67 2.91 -15.09
N LYS A 72 -2.98 2.81 -15.42
CA LYS A 72 -3.47 3.20 -16.75
C LYS A 72 -3.13 4.63 -17.13
N MET A 73 -3.25 5.56 -16.18
CA MET A 73 -2.85 6.95 -16.41
C MET A 73 -1.35 7.09 -16.66
N LEU A 74 -0.51 6.38 -15.91
CA LEU A 74 0.95 6.39 -16.09
C LEU A 74 1.36 5.84 -17.47
N LEU A 75 0.74 4.74 -17.89
CA LEU A 75 1.07 4.04 -19.13
C LEU A 75 0.28 4.58 -20.34
N GLN A 76 -0.49 5.66 -20.19
CA GLN A 76 -1.32 6.23 -21.26
C GLN A 76 -2.21 5.18 -21.94
N GLU A 77 -2.84 4.32 -21.11
CA GLU A 77 -3.70 3.21 -21.55
C GLU A 77 -2.99 2.05 -22.27
N ASN A 78 -1.68 2.11 -22.46
CA ASN A 78 -0.91 0.97 -22.97
C ASN A 78 -0.73 -0.08 -21.86
N MET A 79 -1.58 -1.13 -21.87
CA MET A 79 -1.73 -2.10 -20.77
C MET A 79 -1.23 -3.51 -21.13
N ASP A 80 -0.20 -3.62 -21.97
CA ASP A 80 0.42 -4.91 -22.27
C ASP A 80 1.37 -5.42 -21.15
N VAL A 81 1.35 -4.75 -19.99
CA VAL A 81 2.18 -5.09 -18.83
C VAL A 81 1.29 -5.44 -17.64
N GLU A 82 1.64 -6.52 -16.93
CA GLU A 82 0.94 -6.90 -15.71
C GLU A 82 1.03 -5.80 -14.64
N PRO A 83 -0.09 -5.39 -14.04
CA PRO A 83 -0.11 -4.28 -13.08
C PRO A 83 0.83 -4.46 -11.89
N LEU A 84 1.01 -5.68 -11.39
CA LEU A 84 1.95 -5.97 -10.30
C LEU A 84 3.40 -5.72 -10.73
N GLU A 85 3.75 -6.03 -11.98
CA GLU A 85 5.10 -5.76 -12.52
C GLU A 85 5.39 -4.26 -12.58
N VAL A 86 4.41 -3.43 -12.94
CA VAL A 86 4.54 -1.96 -12.90
C VAL A 86 4.81 -1.49 -11.47
N MET A 87 4.06 -1.99 -10.49
CA MET A 87 4.26 -1.63 -9.09
C MET A 87 5.64 -2.09 -8.58
N CYS A 88 6.07 -3.29 -8.93
CA CYS A 88 7.39 -3.81 -8.60
C CYS A 88 8.51 -3.00 -9.26
N TRP A 89 8.29 -2.52 -10.50
CA TRP A 89 9.25 -1.64 -11.17
C TRP A 89 9.39 -0.30 -10.44
N LEU A 90 8.28 0.35 -10.10
CA LEU A 90 8.26 1.58 -9.32
C LEU A 90 8.96 1.41 -7.97
N HIS A 91 8.70 0.30 -7.28
CA HIS A 91 9.36 -0.01 -6.01
C HIS A 91 10.88 -0.12 -6.16
N ARG A 92 11.37 -0.83 -7.15
CA ARG A 92 12.81 -1.07 -7.33
C ARG A 92 13.59 0.16 -7.80
N HIS A 93 12.96 1.03 -8.60
CA HIS A 93 13.64 2.17 -9.23
C HIS A 93 13.33 3.52 -8.56
N GLN A 94 12.59 3.54 -7.45
CA GLN A 94 12.15 4.77 -6.83
C GLN A 94 13.29 5.75 -6.52
N ARG A 95 14.41 5.29 -5.99
CA ARG A 95 15.54 6.17 -5.65
C ARG A 95 16.19 6.76 -6.89
N GLU A 96 16.43 5.94 -7.90
CA GLU A 96 16.99 6.38 -9.18
C GLU A 96 16.09 7.40 -9.87
N GLU A 97 14.78 7.16 -9.85
CA GLU A 97 13.80 8.06 -10.47
C GLU A 97 13.66 9.38 -9.71
N PHE A 98 13.64 9.38 -8.38
CA PHE A 98 13.65 10.62 -7.61
C PHE A 98 14.93 11.42 -7.87
N GLN A 99 16.08 10.79 -7.91
CA GLN A 99 17.34 11.44 -8.26
C GLN A 99 17.33 11.97 -9.69
N ARG A 100 16.87 11.20 -10.67
CA ARG A 100 16.76 11.61 -12.07
C ARG A 100 15.87 12.82 -12.27
N LEU A 101 14.83 12.96 -11.46
CA LEU A 101 13.87 14.06 -11.48
C LEU A 101 14.29 15.25 -10.59
N ASP A 102 15.46 15.19 -9.96
CA ASP A 102 15.96 16.20 -9.01
C ASP A 102 14.95 16.46 -7.86
N LEU A 103 14.32 15.38 -7.37
CA LEU A 103 13.35 15.43 -6.28
C LEU A 103 14.01 15.00 -4.97
N ASP A 104 14.06 15.92 -4.01
CA ASP A 104 14.45 15.61 -2.64
C ASP A 104 13.25 15.00 -1.91
N PHE A 105 13.13 13.66 -1.99
CA PHE A 105 12.04 12.94 -1.34
C PHE A 105 12.43 12.59 0.11
N PRO A 106 11.62 13.00 1.11
CA PRO A 106 11.93 12.76 2.52
C PRO A 106 11.60 11.32 2.93
N PHE A 107 12.44 10.37 2.53
CA PHE A 107 12.32 8.99 2.96
C PHE A 107 12.29 8.88 4.48
N LEU A 108 11.43 8.02 5.00
CA LEU A 108 11.35 7.78 6.44
C LEU A 108 12.53 6.90 6.88
N ALA A 109 12.97 7.11 8.12
CA ALA A 109 13.92 6.22 8.77
C ALA A 109 13.21 5.32 9.78
N ASP A 110 13.73 4.12 9.98
CA ASP A 110 13.31 3.23 11.05
C ASP A 110 13.91 3.65 12.42
N GLU A 111 13.62 2.88 13.46
CA GLU A 111 14.12 3.13 14.81
C GLU A 111 15.66 3.05 14.96
N ASN A 112 16.36 2.55 13.94
CA ASN A 112 17.81 2.45 13.87
C ASN A 112 18.43 3.47 12.88
N ASP A 113 17.70 4.54 12.53
CA ASP A 113 18.07 5.55 11.54
C ASP A 113 18.34 4.98 10.13
N ARG A 114 17.82 3.80 9.81
CA ARG A 114 17.96 3.22 8.47
C ARG A 114 16.85 3.77 7.58
N VAL A 115 17.25 4.45 6.53
CA VAL A 115 16.33 5.03 5.55
C VAL A 115 15.59 3.91 4.80
N GLN A 116 14.27 3.94 4.88
CA GLN A 116 13.38 2.94 4.30
C GLN A 116 12.83 3.41 2.96
N ASP A 117 12.81 2.52 1.99
CA ASP A 117 12.12 2.74 0.73
C ASP A 117 10.59 2.76 0.93
N ILE A 118 9.88 3.43 0.02
CA ILE A 118 8.43 3.31 -0.04
C ILE A 118 8.11 1.85 -0.36
N SER A 119 7.42 1.16 0.53
CA SER A 119 7.08 -0.26 0.33
C SER A 119 6.15 -0.47 -0.86
N LEU A 120 6.14 -1.70 -1.40
CA LEU A 120 5.25 -2.09 -2.49
C LEU A 120 3.77 -1.87 -2.13
N ALA A 121 3.40 -2.14 -0.87
CA ALA A 121 2.06 -1.85 -0.36
C ALA A 121 1.75 -0.34 -0.37
N ASN A 122 2.71 0.50 -0.01
CA ASN A 122 2.54 1.95 -0.07
C ASN A 122 2.51 2.49 -1.51
N ILE A 123 3.27 1.91 -2.43
CA ILE A 123 3.18 2.23 -3.87
C ILE A 123 1.78 1.94 -4.41
N GLN A 124 1.17 0.83 -4.02
CA GLN A 124 -0.22 0.53 -4.36
C GLN A 124 -1.17 1.65 -3.90
N ASN A 125 -1.01 2.14 -2.67
CA ASN A 125 -1.79 3.26 -2.14
C ASN A 125 -1.49 4.57 -2.89
N CYS A 126 -0.22 4.87 -3.17
CA CYS A 126 0.18 6.07 -3.93
C CYS A 126 -0.46 6.09 -5.32
N LEU A 127 -0.51 4.98 -6.03
CA LEU A 127 -1.17 4.88 -7.34
C LEU A 127 -2.68 5.16 -7.25
N CYS A 128 -3.32 4.70 -6.18
CA CYS A 128 -4.74 5.00 -5.92
C CYS A 128 -4.97 6.49 -5.68
N GLU A 129 -4.13 7.12 -4.86
CA GLU A 129 -4.21 8.57 -4.57
C GLU A 129 -3.81 9.42 -5.78
N PHE A 130 -2.81 9.00 -6.56
CA PHE A 130 -2.42 9.65 -7.81
C PHE A 130 -3.60 9.77 -8.78
N HIS A 131 -4.34 8.68 -9.01
CA HIS A 131 -5.53 8.72 -9.83
C HIS A 131 -6.56 9.75 -9.32
N LYS A 132 -6.79 9.82 -8.01
CA LYS A 132 -7.72 10.79 -7.40
C LYS A 132 -7.22 12.22 -7.58
N TYR A 133 -5.92 12.43 -7.34
CA TYR A 133 -5.28 13.73 -7.49
C TYR A 133 -5.44 14.28 -8.92
N ILE A 134 -5.09 13.49 -9.93
CA ILE A 134 -5.22 13.89 -11.33
C ILE A 134 -6.67 14.25 -11.66
N LYS A 135 -7.64 13.42 -11.29
CA LYS A 135 -9.06 13.71 -11.53
C LYS A 135 -9.54 15.01 -10.89
N ILE A 136 -9.02 15.35 -9.73
CA ILE A 136 -9.38 16.61 -9.06
C ILE A 136 -8.70 17.78 -9.74
N SER A 137 -7.42 17.68 -10.10
CA SER A 137 -6.66 18.73 -10.78
C SER A 137 -7.23 19.08 -12.16
N GLU A 138 -7.77 18.09 -12.86
CA GLU A 138 -8.44 18.23 -14.15
C GLU A 138 -9.92 18.67 -14.05
N GLY A 139 -10.43 18.82 -12.83
CA GLY A 139 -11.84 19.19 -12.60
C GLY A 139 -12.86 18.08 -12.90
N THR A 140 -12.40 16.86 -13.20
CA THR A 140 -13.25 15.70 -13.51
C THR A 140 -13.63 14.88 -12.28
N GLY A 141 -13.05 15.18 -11.12
CA GLY A 141 -13.28 14.53 -9.84
C GLY A 141 -13.74 15.48 -8.75
N ARG A 142 -14.31 14.92 -7.67
CA ARG A 142 -14.64 15.67 -6.46
C ARG A 142 -13.94 15.07 -5.27
N GLY A 143 -13.24 15.89 -4.49
CA GLY A 143 -12.74 15.51 -3.17
C GLY A 143 -13.92 15.26 -2.22
N ARG A 144 -13.88 14.17 -1.45
CA ARG A 144 -14.93 13.87 -0.45
C ARG A 144 -14.97 14.88 0.69
N ARG A 145 -13.82 15.47 1.06
CA ARG A 145 -13.67 16.50 2.08
C ARG A 145 -12.59 17.49 1.64
N LYS A 146 -12.80 18.78 1.94
CA LYS A 146 -11.71 19.76 1.89
C LYS A 146 -10.92 19.67 3.19
N PHE A 147 -9.60 19.57 3.06
CA PHE A 147 -8.73 19.71 4.23
C PHE A 147 -8.85 21.16 4.74
N THR A 148 -9.26 21.30 5.99
CA THR A 148 -9.20 22.59 6.69
C THR A 148 -8.11 22.42 7.74
N ALA A 149 -6.99 23.11 7.57
CA ALA A 149 -5.92 23.09 8.57
C ALA A 149 -6.49 23.54 9.91
N SER A 150 -6.53 22.66 10.89
CA SER A 150 -6.70 23.07 12.28
C SER A 150 -5.47 23.83 12.72
N LYS A 151 -5.64 24.84 13.60
CA LYS A 151 -4.49 25.52 14.20
C LYS A 151 -3.52 24.48 14.75
N PRO A 152 -2.19 24.63 14.54
CA PRO A 152 -1.23 23.67 15.04
C PRO A 152 -1.39 23.56 16.56
N VAL A 153 -1.69 22.36 17.04
CA VAL A 153 -1.60 22.05 18.46
C VAL A 153 -0.12 21.94 18.77
N LEU A 154 0.46 22.99 19.34
CA LEU A 154 1.80 22.95 19.89
C LEU A 154 1.76 21.97 21.06
N PHE A 155 2.19 20.74 20.83
CA PHE A 155 2.53 19.83 21.91
C PHE A 155 3.76 20.42 22.61
N ALA A 156 3.54 21.04 23.78
CA ALA A 156 4.63 21.36 24.68
C ALA A 156 5.22 20.00 25.14
N VAL A 157 6.37 19.65 24.59
CA VAL A 157 7.20 18.55 25.12
C VAL A 157 7.67 19.02 26.49
N ARG A 158 7.16 18.37 27.55
CA ARG A 158 7.69 18.49 28.91
C ARG A 158 8.70 17.39 29.15
#